data_05971d3837b0b78229479aead777f47f
#
_entry.id   05971d3837b0b78229479aead777f47f
#
_cell.length_a   1.000
_cell.length_b   1.000
_cell.length_c   1.000
_cell.angle_alpha   90.00
_cell.angle_beta   90.00
_cell.angle_gamma   90.00
#
_symmetry.space_group_name_H-M   'P 1'
#
loop_
_entity.id
_entity.type
_entity.pdbx_description
1 polymer ?
#
loop_
_entity_poly.entity_id
_entity_poly.type
_entity_poly.pdbx_seq_one_letter_code
_entity_poly.pdbx_strand_id
1 'polypeptide(L)'
;MIIPRVTQPYEPGLPALGDDLENYLVTGGGSLTLKLEPDDKFKIINLEGRQQAEVVCFNSKRECNLSALGLNNEHKGQLTKKILMSEEESAQIARTKLKKLGYEVESINQSVLVFSQNSLSGSIEEFKSNDSIVCIISAPGESEITHENIPASELRVIVQRNKKREEGEFLLPDPLMDPVEEIFVKRYTAMAYEVKEGDFIQIIDVYGRQCSDFMAFDSESLQKGQELSIDTTNSRYLMGSAFPMPGLHSKYYDENQMPMVEVYRDTVGRHDTFGTACTSKFYDDIGYFGHPNCSDNFNYVLDKFTVRKRLGWNAINLFYNTSIDANNALIFDEPWSRPGDYVMFKALKNLVCVSSACPDDVDAANGWKPTDIFVRVYRPNRPFSKGMAFRMKADSEPKLTKETGFHPRVSKLTENIAEYQGFWLASNYNNLGAQQEYEACRERAIIMDLSALRKFEVRGPDAEELLQITCTRNIRKLSVGQVVYTAMCYEHGGMLDDGTVFKMTDDNFRWICGDEYCGEWLREKAKEHNYKVWIKSSTDNLHNVSVQGPKSREILKKIIWTPPHQTSLTDLEWFRFSIARLNTLDGVPLMVSRTGYTGELGYEIFCHPSKAPQLSLIHI
;
A
#
# COMPACT_ATOMS: atom_id res chain seq x y z
N MET A 1 33.51 8.47 -2.96
CA MET A 1 32.97 7.39 -3.81
C MET A 1 31.62 7.02 -3.21
N ILE A 2 30.52 7.27 -3.91
CA ILE A 2 29.20 6.86 -3.43
C ILE A 2 29.14 5.34 -3.60
N ILE A 3 29.05 4.59 -2.51
CA ILE A 3 28.81 3.15 -2.58
C ILE A 3 27.34 3.01 -2.97
N PRO A 4 27.02 2.40 -4.12
CA PRO A 4 25.64 2.17 -4.49
C PRO A 4 24.96 1.30 -3.41
N ARG A 5 23.72 1.63 -3.05
CA ARG A 5 22.89 0.72 -2.25
C ARG A 5 22.85 -0.63 -2.95
N VAL A 6 23.10 -1.70 -2.20
CA VAL A 6 22.91 -3.04 -2.73
C VAL A 6 21.40 -3.21 -2.90
N THR A 7 20.93 -3.12 -4.13
CA THR A 7 19.55 -3.50 -4.45
C THR A 7 19.45 -4.99 -4.24
N GLN A 8 18.50 -5.44 -3.44
CA GLN A 8 18.19 -6.87 -3.38
C GLN A 8 17.91 -7.36 -4.81
N PRO A 9 18.42 -8.55 -5.19
CA PRO A 9 18.09 -9.13 -6.48
C PRO A 9 16.57 -9.16 -6.61
N TYR A 10 16.06 -8.65 -7.73
CA TYR A 10 14.65 -8.71 -8.06
C TYR A 10 14.24 -10.18 -8.12
N GLU A 11 13.47 -10.64 -7.13
CA GLU A 11 12.82 -11.94 -7.24
C GLU A 11 11.62 -11.81 -8.16
N PRO A 12 11.49 -12.69 -9.17
CA PRO A 12 10.39 -12.64 -10.10
C PRO A 12 9.06 -12.67 -9.34
N GLY A 13 8.36 -11.58 -9.41
CA GLY A 13 7.01 -11.47 -8.87
C GLY A 13 5.99 -12.04 -9.82
N LEU A 14 4.81 -11.50 -9.81
CA LEU A 14 3.68 -11.84 -10.68
C LEU A 14 4.12 -12.22 -12.12
N PRO A 15 3.30 -12.94 -12.88
CA PRO A 15 3.59 -13.56 -14.20
C PRO A 15 4.25 -12.68 -15.27
N ALA A 16 4.49 -11.40 -15.00
CA ALA A 16 5.26 -10.51 -15.87
C ALA A 16 6.69 -11.02 -16.18
N LEU A 17 7.24 -11.93 -15.38
CA LEU A 17 8.63 -12.38 -15.48
C LEU A 17 8.81 -13.86 -15.77
N GLY A 18 7.75 -14.61 -15.77
CA GLY A 18 7.70 -16.03 -16.11
C GLY A 18 6.28 -16.55 -15.94
N ASP A 19 5.78 -17.24 -16.94
CA ASP A 19 4.40 -17.75 -16.98
C ASP A 19 4.11 -18.78 -15.87
N ASP A 20 5.13 -19.25 -15.18
CA ASP A 20 5.09 -20.29 -14.15
C ASP A 20 5.38 -19.80 -12.73
N LEU A 21 5.75 -18.52 -12.57
CA LEU A 21 6.07 -17.95 -11.26
C LEU A 21 5.04 -16.90 -10.80
N GLU A 22 4.66 -16.97 -9.53
CA GLU A 22 3.78 -16.02 -8.88
C GLU A 22 4.39 -15.58 -7.54
N ASN A 23 4.30 -14.30 -7.21
CA ASN A 23 4.78 -13.75 -5.95
C ASN A 23 3.63 -13.10 -5.19
N TYR A 24 3.47 -13.47 -3.92
CA TYR A 24 2.43 -12.96 -3.05
C TYR A 24 3.02 -12.45 -1.75
N LEU A 25 2.42 -11.41 -1.21
CA LEU A 25 2.75 -10.88 0.10
C LEU A 25 1.60 -11.16 1.06
N VAL A 26 1.91 -11.79 2.20
CA VAL A 26 0.96 -11.98 3.30
C VAL A 26 1.29 -10.96 4.36
N THR A 27 0.44 -9.96 4.52
CA THR A 27 0.65 -8.91 5.52
C THR A 27 0.61 -9.48 6.94
N GLY A 28 1.36 -8.89 7.85
CA GLY A 28 1.29 -9.25 9.28
C GLY A 28 -0.14 -9.12 9.81
N GLY A 29 -0.67 -10.17 10.43
CA GLY A 29 -2.07 -10.28 10.83
C GLY A 29 -3.04 -10.63 9.70
N GLY A 30 -2.54 -10.84 8.47
CA GLY A 30 -3.33 -11.18 7.30
C GLY A 30 -3.25 -12.65 6.88
N SER A 31 -3.90 -12.98 5.78
CA SER A 31 -3.90 -14.32 5.18
C SER A 31 -3.98 -14.27 3.66
N LEU A 32 -3.46 -15.31 3.02
CA LEU A 32 -3.49 -15.55 1.58
C LEU A 32 -4.17 -16.88 1.31
N THR A 33 -5.10 -16.91 0.34
CA THR A 33 -5.72 -18.13 -0.14
C THR A 33 -5.22 -18.46 -1.54
N LEU A 34 -4.64 -19.64 -1.73
CA LEU A 34 -4.08 -20.13 -2.98
C LEU A 34 -4.80 -21.39 -3.43
N LYS A 35 -5.11 -21.48 -4.73
CA LYS A 35 -5.45 -22.75 -5.38
C LYS A 35 -4.16 -23.30 -6.00
N LEU A 36 -3.81 -24.54 -5.67
CA LEU A 36 -2.63 -25.24 -6.17
C LEU A 36 -3.06 -26.54 -6.84
N GLU A 37 -2.43 -26.85 -7.94
CA GLU A 37 -2.66 -28.10 -8.68
C GLU A 37 -1.54 -29.12 -8.33
N PRO A 38 -1.71 -30.41 -8.66
CA PRO A 38 -0.67 -31.39 -8.43
C PRO A 38 0.67 -30.99 -9.03
N ASP A 39 1.74 -31.21 -8.29
CA ASP A 39 3.12 -30.85 -8.61
C ASP A 39 3.48 -29.35 -8.59
N ASP A 40 2.52 -28.44 -8.32
CA ASP A 40 2.86 -27.06 -8.00
C ASP A 40 3.74 -27.01 -6.75
N LYS A 41 4.71 -26.12 -6.77
CA LYS A 41 5.60 -25.88 -5.63
C LYS A 41 5.37 -24.48 -5.10
N PHE A 42 5.50 -24.31 -3.81
CA PHE A 42 5.55 -22.97 -3.22
C PHE A 42 6.53 -22.90 -2.06
N LYS A 43 7.08 -21.73 -1.84
CA LYS A 43 7.94 -21.46 -0.70
C LYS A 43 7.39 -20.28 0.10
N ILE A 44 7.49 -20.38 1.41
CA ILE A 44 7.16 -19.30 2.35
C ILE A 44 8.48 -18.75 2.85
N ILE A 45 8.65 -17.44 2.78
CA ILE A 45 9.87 -16.74 3.21
C ILE A 45 9.51 -15.81 4.37
N ASN A 46 10.21 -16.00 5.49
CA ASN A 46 10.08 -15.16 6.66
C ASN A 46 11.03 -13.96 6.53
N LEU A 47 10.52 -12.84 6.01
CA LEU A 47 11.36 -11.70 5.64
C LEU A 47 12.15 -11.12 6.82
N GLU A 48 11.51 -10.95 7.98
CA GLU A 48 12.10 -10.29 9.15
C GLU A 48 12.50 -11.25 10.29
N GLY A 49 12.16 -12.53 10.15
CA GLY A 49 12.33 -13.53 11.22
C GLY A 49 11.26 -13.41 12.32
N ARG A 50 11.20 -14.43 13.19
CA ARG A 50 10.24 -14.55 14.32
C ARG A 50 8.76 -14.43 13.92
N GLN A 51 8.42 -14.49 12.65
CA GLN A 51 7.06 -14.54 12.17
C GLN A 51 6.66 -15.99 11.94
N GLN A 52 5.67 -16.47 12.65
CA GLN A 52 5.08 -17.79 12.38
C GLN A 52 4.12 -17.68 11.20
N ALA A 53 4.01 -18.76 10.44
CA ALA A 53 2.96 -18.94 9.45
C ALA A 53 2.05 -20.07 9.92
N GLU A 54 0.73 -19.87 9.90
CA GLU A 54 -0.22 -20.99 10.06
C GLU A 54 -0.72 -21.40 8.67
N VAL A 55 -0.51 -22.68 8.33
CA VAL A 55 -0.90 -23.25 7.05
C VAL A 55 -2.09 -24.18 7.25
N VAL A 56 -3.16 -23.92 6.49
CA VAL A 56 -4.39 -24.72 6.41
C VAL A 56 -4.53 -25.20 4.97
N CYS A 57 -4.96 -26.44 4.77
CA CYS A 57 -5.10 -27.00 3.45
C CYS A 57 -6.44 -27.78 3.33
N PHE A 58 -7.12 -27.62 2.20
CA PHE A 58 -8.28 -28.40 1.81
C PHE A 58 -7.93 -29.23 0.58
N ASN A 59 -8.23 -30.52 0.62
CA ASN A 59 -8.02 -31.43 -0.50
C ASN A 59 -9.11 -31.30 -1.58
N SER A 60 -8.98 -32.05 -2.67
CA SER A 60 -9.94 -32.12 -3.78
C SER A 60 -11.36 -32.55 -3.36
N LYS A 61 -11.51 -33.22 -2.22
CA LYS A 61 -12.82 -33.60 -1.63
C LYS A 61 -13.42 -32.53 -0.73
N ARG A 62 -12.77 -31.37 -0.63
CA ARG A 62 -13.14 -30.25 0.27
C ARG A 62 -13.00 -30.56 1.76
N GLU A 63 -12.19 -31.53 2.12
CA GLU A 63 -11.88 -31.86 3.50
C GLU A 63 -10.64 -31.08 3.93
N CYS A 64 -10.66 -30.51 5.15
CA CYS A 64 -9.47 -29.89 5.73
C CYS A 64 -8.45 -30.98 6.01
N ASN A 65 -7.37 -31.04 5.24
CA ASN A 65 -6.39 -32.12 5.28
C ASN A 65 -5.02 -31.68 4.78
N LEU A 66 -4.02 -31.82 5.62
CA LEU A 66 -2.64 -31.41 5.34
C LEU A 66 -1.80 -32.48 4.62
N SER A 67 -2.29 -33.71 4.50
CA SER A 67 -1.54 -34.81 3.90
C SER A 67 -1.16 -34.59 2.44
N ALA A 68 -1.92 -33.76 1.71
CA ALA A 68 -1.62 -33.38 0.32
C ALA A 68 -0.33 -32.53 0.20
N LEU A 69 0.13 -31.93 1.30
CA LEU A 69 1.41 -31.22 1.40
C LEU A 69 2.49 -32.08 2.12
N GLY A 70 2.19 -33.33 2.48
CA GLY A 70 3.08 -34.16 3.26
C GLY A 70 3.23 -33.73 4.73
N LEU A 71 2.31 -32.92 5.24
CA LEU A 71 2.32 -32.37 6.58
C LEU A 71 1.40 -33.14 7.54
N ASN A 72 1.78 -33.16 8.81
CA ASN A 72 0.96 -33.71 9.88
C ASN A 72 0.14 -32.60 10.54
N ASN A 73 -1.03 -32.96 11.04
CA ASN A 73 -1.86 -32.04 11.81
C ASN A 73 -1.27 -31.81 13.21
N GLU A 74 -1.05 -30.55 13.57
CA GLU A 74 -0.53 -30.14 14.87
C GLU A 74 -1.51 -29.24 15.64
N HIS A 75 -2.36 -28.50 14.92
CA HIS A 75 -3.23 -27.47 15.46
C HIS A 75 -4.63 -27.49 14.80
N LYS A 76 -5.56 -26.73 15.36
CA LYS A 76 -6.97 -26.66 14.88
C LYS A 76 -7.29 -25.43 14.00
N GLY A 77 -6.29 -24.72 13.49
CA GLY A 77 -6.49 -23.56 12.64
C GLY A 77 -7.12 -22.34 13.31
N GLN A 78 -6.97 -22.21 14.63
CA GLN A 78 -7.64 -21.14 15.38
C GLN A 78 -7.08 -19.76 15.06
N LEU A 79 -5.79 -19.64 14.78
CA LEU A 79 -5.15 -18.38 14.43
C LEU A 79 -5.64 -17.89 13.07
N THR A 80 -5.67 -18.79 12.08
CA THR A 80 -6.23 -18.50 10.75
C THR A 80 -7.72 -18.12 10.83
N LYS A 81 -8.53 -18.85 11.62
CA LYS A 81 -9.93 -18.48 11.82
C LYS A 81 -10.09 -17.09 12.40
N LYS A 82 -9.31 -16.75 13.44
CA LYS A 82 -9.34 -15.42 14.05
C LYS A 82 -9.03 -14.32 13.04
N ILE A 83 -8.02 -14.54 12.20
CA ILE A 83 -7.65 -13.61 11.11
C ILE A 83 -8.79 -13.49 10.10
N LEU A 84 -9.28 -14.61 9.57
CA LEU A 84 -10.34 -14.61 8.56
C LEU A 84 -11.65 -14.00 9.05
N MET A 85 -11.94 -14.03 10.35
CA MET A 85 -13.14 -13.42 10.95
C MET A 85 -12.97 -11.94 11.29
N SER A 86 -11.78 -11.37 11.07
CA SER A 86 -11.54 -9.95 11.29
C SER A 86 -12.24 -9.07 10.24
N GLU A 87 -12.35 -7.78 10.53
CA GLU A 87 -12.92 -6.78 9.60
C GLU A 87 -11.88 -6.19 8.64
N GLU A 88 -10.65 -6.68 8.67
CA GLU A 88 -9.58 -6.24 7.79
C GLU A 88 -9.90 -6.56 6.31
N GLU A 89 -9.47 -5.68 5.42
CA GLU A 89 -9.72 -5.85 3.97
C GLU A 89 -9.10 -7.14 3.43
N SER A 90 -7.88 -7.48 3.86
CA SER A 90 -7.21 -8.74 3.47
C SER A 90 -8.00 -9.99 3.89
N ALA A 91 -8.62 -9.95 5.08
CA ALA A 91 -9.49 -11.03 5.55
C ALA A 91 -10.78 -11.14 4.72
N GLN A 92 -11.35 -10.01 4.30
CA GLN A 92 -12.51 -9.98 3.43
C GLN A 92 -12.20 -10.57 2.05
N ILE A 93 -11.07 -10.21 1.46
CA ILE A 93 -10.58 -10.76 0.19
C ILE A 93 -10.44 -12.29 0.30
N ALA A 94 -9.76 -12.77 1.35
CA ALA A 94 -9.54 -14.18 1.57
C ALA A 94 -10.86 -14.96 1.75
N ARG A 95 -11.82 -14.42 2.54
CA ARG A 95 -13.16 -15.03 2.68
C ARG A 95 -13.93 -15.08 1.37
N THR A 96 -13.91 -14.00 0.59
CA THR A 96 -14.58 -13.94 -0.71
C THR A 96 -14.03 -15.01 -1.64
N LYS A 97 -12.72 -15.16 -1.70
CA LYS A 97 -12.06 -16.19 -2.50
C LYS A 97 -12.41 -17.60 -2.03
N LEU A 98 -12.36 -17.88 -0.72
CA LEU A 98 -12.76 -19.17 -0.15
C LEU A 98 -14.19 -19.53 -0.53
N LYS A 99 -15.13 -18.60 -0.34
CA LYS A 99 -16.54 -18.79 -0.70
C LYS A 99 -16.72 -19.08 -2.19
N LYS A 100 -16.06 -18.34 -3.08
CA LYS A 100 -16.09 -18.59 -4.54
C LYS A 100 -15.56 -19.98 -4.90
N LEU A 101 -14.57 -20.49 -4.16
CA LEU A 101 -14.03 -21.83 -4.30
C LEU A 101 -14.91 -22.91 -3.64
N GLY A 102 -15.95 -22.51 -2.90
CA GLY A 102 -16.90 -23.41 -2.24
C GLY A 102 -16.44 -23.96 -0.89
N TYR A 103 -15.62 -23.19 -0.15
CA TYR A 103 -15.15 -23.52 1.18
C TYR A 103 -15.67 -22.53 2.23
N GLU A 104 -15.92 -23.02 3.45
CA GLU A 104 -16.38 -22.21 4.58
C GLU A 104 -15.29 -22.12 5.65
N VAL A 105 -15.17 -20.98 6.30
CA VAL A 105 -14.17 -20.73 7.35
C VAL A 105 -14.36 -21.70 8.53
N GLU A 106 -15.59 -22.03 8.84
CA GLU A 106 -15.98 -22.94 9.93
C GLU A 106 -15.44 -24.36 9.73
N SER A 107 -15.26 -24.80 8.48
CA SER A 107 -14.74 -26.13 8.14
C SER A 107 -13.24 -26.31 8.42
N ILE A 108 -12.51 -25.25 8.73
CA ILE A 108 -11.10 -25.32 9.14
C ILE A 108 -11.02 -26.05 10.49
N ASN A 109 -10.35 -27.17 10.55
CA ASN A 109 -10.18 -27.98 11.76
C ASN A 109 -8.79 -28.59 11.94
N GLN A 110 -7.91 -28.34 10.97
CA GLN A 110 -6.51 -28.80 10.98
C GLN A 110 -5.60 -27.67 10.48
N SER A 111 -4.43 -27.56 11.07
CA SER A 111 -3.38 -26.65 10.64
C SER A 111 -2.01 -27.08 11.14
N VAL A 112 -0.97 -26.47 10.56
CA VAL A 112 0.42 -26.61 11.03
C VAL A 112 1.02 -25.22 11.17
N LEU A 113 1.86 -25.04 12.19
CA LEU A 113 2.69 -23.84 12.35
C LEU A 113 4.03 -24.06 11.66
N VAL A 114 4.34 -23.16 10.74
CA VAL A 114 5.60 -23.11 10.03
C VAL A 114 6.42 -21.98 10.63
N PHE A 115 7.71 -22.17 10.75
CA PHE A 115 8.66 -21.34 11.47
C PHE A 115 8.48 -21.33 13.00
N SER A 116 9.60 -21.41 13.70
CA SER A 116 9.63 -21.24 15.15
C SER A 116 9.65 -19.76 15.53
N GLN A 117 9.37 -19.47 16.80
CA GLN A 117 9.51 -18.12 17.36
C GLN A 117 10.96 -17.61 17.35
N ASN A 118 11.94 -18.44 17.04
CA ASN A 118 13.35 -18.09 16.94
C ASN A 118 13.89 -18.17 15.49
N SER A 119 13.01 -18.29 14.50
CA SER A 119 13.41 -18.29 13.10
C SER A 119 14.11 -17.00 12.72
N LEU A 120 15.16 -17.10 11.92
CA LEU A 120 15.95 -15.96 11.48
C LEU A 120 15.29 -15.26 10.29
N SER A 121 15.67 -14.01 10.06
CA SER A 121 15.34 -13.29 8.83
C SER A 121 15.82 -14.08 7.61
N GLY A 122 14.97 -14.16 6.58
CA GLY A 122 15.25 -14.92 5.36
C GLY A 122 15.06 -16.42 5.48
N SER A 123 14.54 -16.96 6.61
CA SER A 123 14.20 -18.39 6.72
C SER A 123 13.16 -18.78 5.68
N ILE A 124 13.35 -19.95 5.05
CA ILE A 124 12.52 -20.45 3.95
C ILE A 124 12.03 -21.85 4.29
N GLU A 125 10.74 -22.10 4.02
CA GLU A 125 10.15 -23.44 4.01
C GLU A 125 9.49 -23.69 2.66
N GLU A 126 9.74 -24.87 2.09
CA GLU A 126 9.29 -25.23 0.74
C GLU A 126 8.31 -26.40 0.80
N PHE A 127 7.28 -26.31 -0.04
CA PHE A 127 6.21 -27.29 -0.13
C PHE A 127 5.94 -27.67 -1.58
N LYS A 128 5.44 -28.88 -1.77
CA LYS A 128 4.96 -29.39 -3.05
C LYS A 128 3.56 -29.95 -2.85
N SER A 129 2.65 -29.58 -3.73
CA SER A 129 1.30 -30.14 -3.70
C SER A 129 1.26 -31.50 -4.40
N ASN A 130 0.67 -32.51 -3.74
CA ASN A 130 0.47 -33.84 -4.29
C ASN A 130 -0.98 -34.04 -4.83
N ASP A 131 -1.85 -33.05 -4.66
CA ASP A 131 -3.26 -33.06 -5.08
C ASP A 131 -3.68 -31.65 -5.52
N SER A 132 -4.84 -31.51 -6.13
CA SER A 132 -5.48 -30.21 -6.31
C SER A 132 -6.03 -29.74 -4.96
N ILE A 133 -5.49 -28.64 -4.45
CA ILE A 133 -5.77 -28.15 -3.09
C ILE A 133 -6.09 -26.68 -3.06
N VAL A 134 -6.78 -26.26 -2.00
CA VAL A 134 -6.86 -24.86 -1.58
C VAL A 134 -6.08 -24.71 -0.29
N CYS A 135 -5.03 -23.91 -0.35
CA CYS A 135 -4.12 -23.63 0.77
C CYS A 135 -4.38 -22.22 1.30
N ILE A 136 -4.47 -22.08 2.63
CA ILE A 136 -4.52 -20.78 3.31
C ILE A 136 -3.24 -20.64 4.10
N ILE A 137 -2.51 -19.55 3.86
CA ILE A 137 -1.29 -19.20 4.57
C ILE A 137 -1.57 -17.92 5.34
N SER A 138 -1.45 -17.97 6.65
CA SER A 138 -1.70 -16.83 7.54
C SER A 138 -0.43 -16.41 8.24
N ALA A 139 -0.27 -15.12 8.49
CA ALA A 139 0.83 -14.53 9.27
C ALA A 139 0.28 -14.07 10.64
N PRO A 140 0.03 -14.99 11.60
CA PRO A 140 -0.58 -14.63 12.87
C PRO A 140 0.37 -13.81 13.73
N GLY A 141 -0.19 -12.94 14.55
CA GLY A 141 0.55 -12.12 15.50
C GLY A 141 -0.34 -11.07 16.12
N GLU A 142 0.20 -10.37 17.10
CA GLU A 142 -0.50 -9.26 17.73
C GLU A 142 -0.34 -8.00 16.89
N SER A 143 -1.45 -7.31 16.65
CA SER A 143 -1.44 -6.03 15.94
C SER A 143 -1.02 -4.88 16.87
N GLU A 144 -1.26 -4.97 18.17
CA GLU A 144 -0.90 -3.93 19.13
C GLU A 144 0.52 -4.14 19.66
N ILE A 145 1.37 -3.13 19.48
CA ILE A 145 2.73 -3.13 20.02
C ILE A 145 2.72 -2.52 21.40
N THR A 146 3.07 -3.34 22.38
CA THR A 146 3.54 -2.87 23.69
C THR A 146 5.07 -2.90 23.68
N HIS A 147 5.72 -2.36 24.72
CA HIS A 147 7.17 -2.44 24.88
C HIS A 147 7.70 -3.90 24.99
N GLU A 148 6.84 -4.87 25.19
CA GLU A 148 7.18 -6.29 25.32
C GLU A 148 6.89 -7.10 24.06
N ASN A 149 5.98 -6.65 23.21
CA ASN A 149 5.52 -7.41 22.05
C ASN A 149 6.33 -7.11 20.78
N ILE A 150 6.45 -8.11 19.94
CA ILE A 150 7.02 -8.00 18.60
C ILE A 150 5.86 -7.92 17.61
N PRO A 151 5.87 -6.94 16.70
CA PRO A 151 4.80 -6.80 15.71
C PRO A 151 4.72 -8.02 14.80
N ALA A 152 3.52 -8.39 14.37
CA ALA A 152 3.36 -9.29 13.25
C ALA A 152 3.99 -8.66 12.01
N SER A 153 4.74 -9.45 11.23
CA SER A 153 5.42 -9.00 10.03
C SER A 153 4.97 -9.76 8.79
N GLU A 154 5.38 -9.28 7.65
CA GLU A 154 5.03 -9.83 6.35
C GLU A 154 5.73 -11.16 6.09
N LEU A 155 5.03 -12.03 5.37
CA LEU A 155 5.61 -13.24 4.77
C LEU A 155 5.51 -13.12 3.26
N ARG A 156 6.55 -13.56 2.56
CA ARG A 156 6.51 -13.67 1.10
C ARG A 156 6.22 -15.12 0.72
N VAL A 157 5.33 -15.31 -0.25
CA VAL A 157 5.00 -16.62 -0.79
C VAL A 157 5.27 -16.61 -2.29
N ILE A 158 6.18 -17.49 -2.74
CA ILE A 158 6.49 -17.66 -4.16
C ILE A 158 5.94 -19.00 -4.59
N VAL A 159 5.09 -18.98 -5.61
CA VAL A 159 4.49 -20.19 -6.20
C VAL A 159 5.14 -20.45 -7.55
N GLN A 160 5.61 -21.66 -7.78
CA GLN A 160 6.05 -22.16 -9.06
C GLN A 160 5.02 -23.15 -9.59
N ARG A 161 4.38 -22.80 -10.69
CA ARG A 161 3.39 -23.66 -11.34
C ARG A 161 4.07 -24.77 -12.12
N ASN A 162 3.56 -25.99 -11.98
CA ASN A 162 4.04 -27.14 -12.74
C ASN A 162 3.69 -27.06 -14.23
N LYS A 163 2.48 -26.54 -14.53
CA LYS A 163 2.03 -26.32 -15.90
C LYS A 163 2.07 -24.83 -16.23
N LYS A 164 2.64 -24.51 -17.40
CA LYS A 164 2.48 -23.17 -17.97
C LYS A 164 1.01 -22.93 -18.26
N ARG A 165 0.58 -21.67 -18.10
CA ARG A 165 -0.76 -21.27 -18.48
C ARG A 165 -0.99 -21.49 -19.97
N GLU A 166 -2.19 -21.90 -20.30
CA GLU A 166 -2.62 -21.99 -21.69
C GLU A 166 -2.81 -20.59 -22.27
N GLU A 167 -2.65 -20.46 -23.59
CA GLU A 167 -2.92 -19.19 -24.26
C GLU A 167 -4.40 -18.81 -24.06
N GLY A 168 -4.66 -17.67 -23.41
CA GLY A 168 -5.98 -17.21 -23.01
C GLY A 168 -6.35 -17.44 -21.54
N GLU A 169 -5.57 -18.20 -20.78
CA GLU A 169 -5.65 -18.21 -19.31
C GLU A 169 -4.94 -16.99 -18.75
N PHE A 170 -5.64 -16.23 -17.93
CA PHE A 170 -5.07 -15.07 -17.24
C PHE A 170 -5.36 -15.10 -15.75
N LEU A 171 -4.43 -14.55 -14.99
CA LEU A 171 -4.55 -14.41 -13.55
C LEU A 171 -5.06 -13.01 -13.22
N LEU A 172 -6.35 -12.89 -12.90
CA LEU A 172 -6.87 -11.65 -12.34
C LEU A 172 -6.48 -11.54 -10.87
N PRO A 173 -6.21 -10.32 -10.36
CA PRO A 173 -6.08 -10.11 -8.94
C PRO A 173 -7.37 -10.56 -8.23
N ASP A 174 -7.21 -11.02 -6.99
CA ASP A 174 -8.37 -11.42 -6.20
C ASP A 174 -9.36 -10.25 -6.08
N PRO A 175 -10.68 -10.49 -6.26
CA PRO A 175 -11.66 -9.44 -6.11
C PRO A 175 -11.70 -8.96 -4.65
N LEU A 176 -11.77 -7.65 -4.46
CA LEU A 176 -11.78 -7.02 -3.13
C LEU A 176 -13.03 -7.38 -2.32
N MET A 177 -14.12 -7.66 -3.01
CA MET A 177 -15.39 -8.21 -2.52
C MET A 177 -16.16 -8.80 -3.70
N ASP A 178 -17.36 -9.33 -3.48
CA ASP A 178 -18.21 -9.76 -4.59
C ASP A 178 -18.55 -8.56 -5.49
N PRO A 179 -18.11 -8.53 -6.77
CA PRO A 179 -18.43 -7.45 -7.68
C PRO A 179 -19.91 -7.47 -8.06
N VAL A 180 -20.49 -6.30 -8.29
CA VAL A 180 -21.87 -6.19 -8.81
C VAL A 180 -21.91 -6.40 -10.31
N GLU A 181 -20.78 -6.15 -10.99
CA GLU A 181 -20.63 -6.37 -12.42
C GLU A 181 -19.17 -6.72 -12.75
N GLU A 182 -18.96 -7.66 -13.68
CA GLU A 182 -17.68 -8.02 -14.27
C GLU A 182 -17.78 -7.88 -15.79
N ILE A 183 -16.86 -7.12 -16.41
CA ILE A 183 -16.91 -6.79 -17.83
C ILE A 183 -15.57 -7.15 -18.46
N PHE A 184 -15.62 -8.03 -19.45
CA PHE A 184 -14.45 -8.38 -20.26
C PHE A 184 -14.37 -7.48 -21.47
N VAL A 185 -13.33 -6.68 -21.59
CA VAL A 185 -13.05 -5.80 -22.72
C VAL A 185 -11.99 -6.47 -23.57
N LYS A 186 -12.44 -7.12 -24.63
CA LYS A 186 -11.55 -7.83 -25.55
C LYS A 186 -10.63 -6.84 -26.29
N ARG A 187 -9.39 -7.23 -26.52
CA ARG A 187 -8.44 -6.47 -27.35
C ARG A 187 -9.09 -5.96 -28.64
N TYR A 188 -8.74 -4.77 -29.06
CA TYR A 188 -9.30 -4.06 -30.24
C TYR A 188 -10.75 -3.58 -30.07
N THR A 189 -11.35 -3.65 -28.88
CA THR A 189 -12.75 -3.26 -28.63
C THR A 189 -12.86 -2.26 -27.49
N ALA A 190 -14.07 -1.76 -27.27
CA ALA A 190 -14.46 -1.01 -26.08
C ALA A 190 -15.78 -1.52 -25.53
N MET A 191 -16.04 -1.26 -24.25
CA MET A 191 -17.32 -1.56 -23.59
C MET A 191 -17.81 -0.32 -22.84
N ALA A 192 -19.12 -0.03 -22.99
CA ALA A 192 -19.77 1.03 -22.23
C ALA A 192 -20.72 0.40 -21.18
N TYR A 193 -20.66 0.93 -19.95
CA TYR A 193 -21.36 0.44 -18.77
C TYR A 193 -21.81 1.59 -17.87
N GLU A 194 -22.80 1.32 -17.02
CA GLU A 194 -23.36 2.30 -16.10
C GLU A 194 -22.91 2.03 -14.66
N VAL A 195 -22.59 3.09 -13.92
CA VAL A 195 -22.26 3.00 -12.51
C VAL A 195 -23.03 4.03 -11.71
N LYS A 196 -23.30 3.73 -10.45
CA LYS A 196 -23.97 4.64 -9.52
C LYS A 196 -22.98 5.46 -8.72
N GLU A 197 -23.41 6.60 -8.23
CA GLU A 197 -22.66 7.36 -7.25
C GLU A 197 -22.27 6.47 -6.05
N GLY A 198 -20.99 6.53 -5.68
CA GLY A 198 -20.41 5.71 -4.63
C GLY A 198 -19.90 4.33 -5.07
N ASP A 199 -20.19 3.86 -6.28
CA ASP A 199 -19.62 2.63 -6.82
C ASP A 199 -18.12 2.81 -7.08
N PHE A 200 -17.39 1.69 -7.05
CA PHE A 200 -15.97 1.63 -7.37
C PHE A 200 -15.75 0.86 -8.67
N ILE A 201 -14.94 1.41 -9.54
CA ILE A 201 -14.63 0.86 -10.87
C ILE A 201 -13.17 0.45 -10.87
N GLN A 202 -12.88 -0.84 -10.92
CA GLN A 202 -11.53 -1.38 -11.02
C GLN A 202 -11.26 -1.78 -12.47
N ILE A 203 -10.35 -1.07 -13.14
CA ILE A 203 -9.91 -1.34 -14.52
C ILE A 203 -8.57 -2.05 -14.44
N ILE A 204 -8.51 -3.29 -14.91
CA ILE A 204 -7.40 -4.21 -14.74
C ILE A 204 -6.72 -4.46 -16.08
N ASP A 205 -5.41 -4.27 -16.13
CA ASP A 205 -4.56 -4.74 -17.21
C ASP A 205 -4.25 -6.22 -17.00
N VAL A 206 -4.87 -7.06 -17.81
CA VAL A 206 -4.88 -8.52 -17.61
C VAL A 206 -3.50 -9.14 -17.81
N TYR A 207 -2.80 -8.72 -18.86
CA TYR A 207 -1.51 -9.31 -19.26
C TYR A 207 -0.31 -8.38 -19.05
N GLY A 208 -0.54 -7.15 -18.63
CA GLY A 208 0.46 -6.09 -18.54
C GLY A 208 0.73 -5.41 -19.87
N ARG A 209 1.27 -4.19 -19.81
CA ARG A 209 1.64 -3.35 -20.97
C ARG A 209 0.47 -3.01 -21.90
N GLN A 210 -0.76 -2.99 -21.43
CA GLN A 210 -1.94 -2.70 -22.21
C GLN A 210 -2.53 -1.34 -21.84
N CYS A 211 -2.62 -0.43 -22.81
CA CYS A 211 -3.33 0.83 -22.65
C CYS A 211 -4.84 0.61 -22.67
N SER A 212 -5.55 1.32 -21.77
CA SER A 212 -7.00 1.39 -21.73
C SER A 212 -7.43 2.85 -21.73
N ASP A 213 -8.09 3.29 -22.78
CA ASP A 213 -8.68 4.63 -22.79
C ASP A 213 -9.97 4.59 -21.97
N PHE A 214 -10.15 5.57 -21.12
CA PHE A 214 -11.30 5.69 -20.22
C PHE A 214 -11.97 7.05 -20.37
N MET A 215 -13.31 7.03 -20.48
CA MET A 215 -14.17 8.22 -20.41
C MET A 215 -15.35 7.95 -19.48
N ALA A 216 -15.89 9.01 -18.89
CA ALA A 216 -17.12 8.96 -18.14
C ALA A 216 -17.98 10.19 -18.45
N PHE A 217 -19.28 9.98 -18.50
CA PHE A 217 -20.32 10.97 -18.78
C PHE A 217 -21.28 11.05 -17.61
N ASP A 218 -21.73 12.23 -17.26
CA ASP A 218 -22.79 12.44 -16.27
C ASP A 218 -24.11 11.86 -16.82
N SER A 219 -24.61 10.83 -16.19
CA SER A 219 -25.80 10.09 -16.64
C SER A 219 -27.07 10.95 -16.62
N GLU A 220 -27.21 11.83 -15.63
CA GLU A 220 -28.37 12.72 -15.52
C GLU A 220 -28.36 13.81 -16.59
N SER A 221 -27.18 14.32 -16.91
CA SER A 221 -27.03 15.30 -17.99
C SER A 221 -27.32 14.69 -19.35
N LEU A 222 -26.85 13.46 -19.62
CA LEU A 222 -27.17 12.73 -20.85
C LEU A 222 -28.68 12.53 -21.03
N GLN A 223 -29.41 12.19 -19.98
CA GLN A 223 -30.86 12.04 -20.01
C GLN A 223 -31.58 13.37 -20.35
N LYS A 224 -30.93 14.48 -20.07
CA LYS A 224 -31.43 15.84 -20.43
C LYS A 224 -30.93 16.33 -21.80
N GLY A 225 -30.21 15.46 -22.55
CA GLY A 225 -29.63 15.79 -23.85
C GLY A 225 -28.38 16.70 -23.75
N GLN A 226 -27.72 16.74 -22.61
CA GLN A 226 -26.49 17.47 -22.38
C GLN A 226 -25.34 16.50 -22.18
N GLU A 227 -24.27 16.66 -22.92
CA GLU A 227 -23.05 15.83 -22.76
C GLU A 227 -22.10 16.57 -21.82
N LEU A 228 -22.06 16.16 -20.55
CA LEU A 228 -21.00 16.52 -19.62
C LEU A 228 -20.11 15.30 -19.42
N SER A 229 -18.85 15.43 -19.76
CA SER A 229 -17.87 14.34 -19.69
C SER A 229 -16.59 14.77 -18.97
N ILE A 230 -15.74 13.81 -18.66
CA ILE A 230 -14.40 14.11 -18.13
C ILE A 230 -13.66 15.02 -19.13
N ASP A 231 -13.13 16.13 -18.60
CA ASP A 231 -12.24 17.05 -19.30
C ASP A 231 -10.82 16.92 -18.76
N THR A 232 -9.92 16.40 -19.58
CA THR A 232 -8.53 16.15 -19.20
C THR A 232 -7.75 17.46 -18.97
N THR A 233 -8.11 18.55 -19.63
CA THR A 233 -7.46 19.85 -19.48
C THR A 233 -7.81 20.47 -18.13
N ASN A 234 -9.10 20.53 -17.77
CA ASN A 234 -9.52 20.98 -16.45
C ASN A 234 -8.94 20.11 -15.34
N SER A 235 -8.94 18.80 -15.56
CA SER A 235 -8.38 17.86 -14.59
C SER A 235 -6.89 18.12 -14.34
N ARG A 236 -6.07 18.27 -15.39
CA ARG A 236 -4.65 18.62 -15.24
C ARG A 236 -4.44 19.96 -14.54
N TYR A 237 -5.24 20.96 -14.91
CA TYR A 237 -5.14 22.29 -14.31
C TYR A 237 -5.43 22.25 -12.80
N LEU A 238 -6.51 21.59 -12.40
CA LEU A 238 -6.92 21.51 -11.00
C LEU A 238 -6.02 20.57 -10.16
N MET A 239 -5.52 19.49 -10.76
CA MET A 239 -4.56 18.61 -10.08
C MET A 239 -3.14 19.19 -10.00
N GLY A 240 -2.77 20.07 -10.92
CA GLY A 240 -1.41 20.57 -11.06
C GLY A 240 -0.42 19.51 -11.56
N SER A 241 -0.90 18.42 -12.19
CA SER A 241 -0.09 17.31 -12.68
C SER A 241 -0.68 16.66 -13.92
N ALA A 242 0.14 15.89 -14.65
CA ALA A 242 -0.28 15.22 -15.89
C ALA A 242 -1.33 14.13 -15.65
N PHE A 243 -1.30 13.49 -14.49
CA PHE A 243 -2.26 12.49 -14.02
C PHE A 243 -2.30 12.53 -12.49
N PRO A 244 -3.31 11.94 -11.83
CA PRO A 244 -3.38 11.96 -10.37
C PRO A 244 -2.12 11.42 -9.75
N MET A 245 -1.41 12.28 -9.02
CA MET A 245 -0.24 11.92 -8.23
C MET A 245 -0.68 11.55 -6.81
N PRO A 246 0.11 10.75 -6.08
CA PRO A 246 -0.12 10.58 -4.65
C PRO A 246 -0.29 11.94 -3.97
N GLY A 247 -1.40 12.17 -3.29
CA GLY A 247 -1.65 13.36 -2.52
C GLY A 247 -2.84 14.20 -2.97
N LEU A 248 -2.54 15.41 -3.29
CA LEU A 248 -3.49 16.47 -3.57
C LEU A 248 -4.36 16.15 -4.81
N HIS A 249 -5.67 16.31 -4.76
CA HIS A 249 -6.58 16.31 -5.90
C HIS A 249 -6.56 15.07 -6.82
N SER A 250 -6.69 13.90 -6.28
CA SER A 250 -6.77 12.66 -7.05
C SER A 250 -8.12 12.48 -7.78
N LYS A 251 -8.66 13.53 -8.39
CA LYS A 251 -9.97 13.53 -9.04
C LYS A 251 -9.85 13.94 -10.50
N TYR A 252 -10.74 13.40 -11.33
CA TYR A 252 -10.98 13.90 -12.68
C TYR A 252 -12.29 14.70 -12.71
N TYR A 253 -12.28 15.80 -13.44
CA TYR A 253 -13.32 16.81 -13.46
C TYR A 253 -13.97 16.91 -14.84
N ASP A 254 -15.21 17.39 -14.88
CA ASP A 254 -15.92 17.72 -16.11
C ASP A 254 -15.55 19.13 -16.62
N GLU A 255 -16.16 19.53 -17.74
CA GLU A 255 -15.99 20.83 -18.38
C GLU A 255 -16.39 21.99 -17.45
N ASN A 256 -17.25 21.77 -16.46
CA ASN A 256 -17.68 22.72 -15.45
C ASN A 256 -16.84 22.69 -14.18
N GLN A 257 -15.72 21.94 -14.20
CA GLN A 257 -14.82 21.75 -13.05
C GLN A 257 -15.50 21.03 -11.86
N MET A 258 -16.54 20.24 -12.13
CA MET A 258 -17.17 19.39 -11.12
C MET A 258 -16.54 18.01 -11.12
N PRO A 259 -16.23 17.42 -9.95
CA PRO A 259 -15.58 16.14 -9.88
C PRO A 259 -16.51 15.00 -10.35
N MET A 260 -16.00 14.15 -11.21
CA MET A 260 -16.70 13.00 -11.79
C MET A 260 -16.30 11.68 -11.14
N VAL A 261 -15.00 11.46 -11.05
CA VAL A 261 -14.41 10.27 -10.41
C VAL A 261 -13.23 10.68 -9.55
N GLU A 262 -13.02 9.93 -8.48
CA GLU A 262 -11.84 10.03 -7.63
C GLU A 262 -10.96 8.81 -7.86
N VAL A 263 -9.64 8.99 -8.06
CA VAL A 263 -8.68 7.89 -8.11
C VAL A 263 -8.49 7.37 -6.70
N TYR A 264 -8.91 6.14 -6.48
CA TYR A 264 -8.89 5.51 -5.15
C TYR A 264 -7.69 4.61 -4.97
N ARG A 265 -7.37 3.80 -6.01
CA ARG A 265 -6.15 3.01 -6.07
C ARG A 265 -5.55 3.05 -7.46
N ASP A 266 -4.25 3.06 -7.49
CA ASP A 266 -3.47 2.97 -8.71
C ASP A 266 -2.19 2.18 -8.41
N THR A 267 -2.04 1.01 -9.04
CA THR A 267 -0.88 0.15 -8.83
C THR A 267 0.26 0.44 -9.81
N VAL A 268 0.07 1.38 -10.75
CA VAL A 268 1.05 1.71 -11.79
C VAL A 268 1.68 3.09 -11.59
N GLY A 269 0.86 4.10 -11.35
CA GLY A 269 1.31 5.49 -11.19
C GLY A 269 1.86 6.13 -12.47
N ARG A 270 1.47 5.62 -13.64
CA ARG A 270 1.84 6.16 -14.97
C ARG A 270 0.65 6.05 -15.92
N HIS A 271 0.20 7.21 -16.39
CA HIS A 271 -0.94 7.36 -17.30
C HIS A 271 -0.72 8.57 -18.18
N ASP A 272 -1.50 8.67 -19.25
CA ASP A 272 -1.48 9.83 -20.14
C ASP A 272 -2.84 10.55 -20.14
N THR A 273 -2.80 11.86 -20.19
CA THR A 273 -3.95 12.73 -20.35
C THR A 273 -3.72 13.83 -21.38
N PHE A 274 -2.62 13.77 -22.13
CA PHE A 274 -2.26 14.74 -23.16
C PHE A 274 -2.73 14.29 -24.55
N GLY A 275 -2.57 12.97 -24.83
CA GLY A 275 -3.06 12.36 -26.04
C GLY A 275 -4.57 12.20 -26.05
N THR A 276 -5.15 12.14 -27.25
CA THR A 276 -6.51 11.63 -27.45
C THR A 276 -6.47 10.10 -27.48
N ALA A 277 -7.62 9.44 -27.28
CA ALA A 277 -7.79 8.06 -27.70
C ALA A 277 -7.38 7.94 -29.18
N CYS A 278 -6.66 6.88 -29.55
CA CYS A 278 -6.14 6.72 -30.89
C CYS A 278 -7.24 6.85 -31.96
N THR A 279 -6.88 7.42 -33.12
CA THR A 279 -7.83 7.79 -34.18
C THR A 279 -7.47 7.16 -35.52
N SER A 280 -8.44 6.99 -36.40
CA SER A 280 -8.18 6.53 -37.79
C SER A 280 -7.15 7.45 -38.50
N LYS A 281 -7.27 8.77 -38.30
CA LYS A 281 -6.35 9.72 -38.91
C LYS A 281 -4.89 9.49 -38.49
N PHE A 282 -4.63 9.18 -37.21
CA PHE A 282 -3.28 8.88 -36.73
C PHE A 282 -2.66 7.72 -37.53
N TYR A 283 -3.41 6.62 -37.66
CA TYR A 283 -2.91 5.43 -38.39
C TYR A 283 -2.81 5.67 -39.89
N ASP A 284 -3.76 6.37 -40.50
CA ASP A 284 -3.74 6.71 -41.91
C ASP A 284 -2.52 7.58 -42.26
N ASP A 285 -2.18 8.57 -41.42
CA ASP A 285 -1.02 9.47 -41.62
C ASP A 285 0.32 8.72 -41.58
N ILE A 286 0.41 7.62 -40.86
CA ILE A 286 1.63 6.77 -40.80
C ILE A 286 1.55 5.54 -41.70
N GLY A 287 0.52 5.45 -42.56
CA GLY A 287 0.38 4.45 -43.61
C GLY A 287 -0.37 3.17 -43.28
N TYR A 288 -1.04 3.09 -42.12
CA TYR A 288 -1.84 1.95 -41.72
C TYR A 288 -3.35 2.21 -41.94
N PHE A 289 -3.76 2.24 -43.20
CA PHE A 289 -5.13 2.54 -43.60
C PHE A 289 -6.14 1.50 -43.09
N GLY A 290 -7.24 1.98 -42.45
CA GLY A 290 -8.30 1.13 -41.95
C GLY A 290 -7.94 0.38 -40.66
N HIS A 291 -6.89 0.79 -39.96
CA HIS A 291 -6.51 0.23 -38.67
C HIS A 291 -7.63 0.46 -37.63
N PRO A 292 -7.95 -0.54 -36.80
CA PRO A 292 -8.86 -0.34 -35.66
C PRO A 292 -8.36 0.78 -34.74
N ASN A 293 -9.28 1.54 -34.15
CA ASN A 293 -8.90 2.63 -33.24
C ASN A 293 -9.92 2.81 -32.11
N CYS A 294 -9.47 3.36 -31.00
CA CYS A 294 -10.31 3.54 -29.80
C CYS A 294 -11.43 4.56 -30.01
N SER A 295 -11.19 5.60 -30.83
CA SER A 295 -12.21 6.64 -31.06
C SER A 295 -13.42 6.09 -31.81
N ASP A 296 -13.23 5.21 -32.80
CA ASP A 296 -14.32 4.56 -33.50
C ASP A 296 -15.01 3.51 -32.60
N ASN A 297 -14.25 2.79 -31.78
CA ASN A 297 -14.80 1.88 -30.77
C ASN A 297 -15.71 2.62 -29.78
N PHE A 298 -15.28 3.79 -29.28
CA PHE A 298 -16.10 4.63 -28.42
C PHE A 298 -17.37 5.11 -29.11
N ASN A 299 -17.26 5.60 -30.31
CA ASN A 299 -18.42 6.02 -31.12
C ASN A 299 -19.44 4.90 -31.30
N TYR A 300 -18.96 3.64 -31.44
CA TYR A 300 -19.83 2.48 -31.60
C TYR A 300 -20.57 2.14 -30.31
N VAL A 301 -19.87 2.01 -29.18
CA VAL A 301 -20.48 1.54 -27.92
C VAL A 301 -21.28 2.63 -27.20
N LEU A 302 -21.01 3.91 -27.45
CA LEU A 302 -21.72 5.06 -26.87
C LEU A 302 -22.95 5.47 -27.68
N ASP A 303 -23.16 4.92 -28.88
CA ASP A 303 -24.31 5.24 -29.73
C ASP A 303 -25.66 4.96 -29.02
N LYS A 304 -25.73 3.89 -28.24
CA LYS A 304 -26.91 3.53 -27.43
C LYS A 304 -27.27 4.55 -26.33
N PHE A 305 -26.34 5.42 -25.95
CA PHE A 305 -26.53 6.49 -24.97
C PHE A 305 -26.76 7.85 -25.62
N THR A 306 -26.94 7.90 -26.93
CA THR A 306 -27.14 9.15 -27.70
C THR A 306 -26.00 10.15 -27.59
N VAL A 307 -24.80 9.68 -27.32
CA VAL A 307 -23.60 10.52 -27.28
C VAL A 307 -23.14 10.82 -28.71
N ARG A 308 -22.81 12.09 -28.95
CA ARG A 308 -22.39 12.57 -30.28
C ARG A 308 -21.09 11.90 -30.73
N LYS A 309 -21.07 11.35 -31.94
CA LYS A 309 -19.85 10.78 -32.56
C LYS A 309 -18.79 11.85 -32.80
N ARG A 310 -17.53 11.51 -32.54
CA ARG A 310 -16.36 12.38 -32.66
C ARG A 310 -15.25 11.67 -33.41
N LEU A 311 -14.39 12.45 -34.09
CA LEU A 311 -13.21 11.93 -34.75
C LEU A 311 -12.10 11.55 -33.75
N GLY A 312 -12.06 12.20 -32.59
CA GLY A 312 -11.14 11.92 -31.51
C GLY A 312 -11.77 12.21 -30.16
N TRP A 313 -11.36 11.47 -29.14
CA TRP A 313 -11.86 11.57 -27.78
C TRP A 313 -10.74 11.97 -26.83
N ASN A 314 -10.96 13.00 -26.01
CA ASN A 314 -10.03 13.39 -24.94
C ASN A 314 -10.16 12.41 -23.75
N ALA A 315 -9.72 11.18 -23.97
CA ALA A 315 -9.77 10.13 -22.97
C ALA A 315 -8.62 10.24 -21.96
N ILE A 316 -8.79 9.57 -20.83
CA ILE A 316 -7.69 9.22 -19.95
C ILE A 316 -7.08 7.94 -20.50
N ASN A 317 -5.83 8.00 -20.96
CA ASN A 317 -5.12 6.85 -21.49
C ASN A 317 -4.43 6.13 -20.32
N LEU A 318 -5.17 5.22 -19.66
CA LEU A 318 -4.69 4.47 -18.52
C LEU A 318 -3.55 3.54 -18.92
N PHE A 319 -2.54 3.43 -18.05
CA PHE A 319 -1.33 2.62 -18.23
C PHE A 319 -0.36 3.12 -19.31
N TYR A 320 -0.73 4.13 -20.05
CA TYR A 320 0.11 4.69 -21.11
C TYR A 320 1.27 5.49 -20.50
N ASN A 321 2.50 5.15 -20.89
CA ASN A 321 3.70 5.75 -20.30
C ASN A 321 4.14 6.98 -21.08
N THR A 322 3.62 8.14 -20.70
CA THR A 322 3.95 9.43 -21.30
C THR A 322 4.87 10.23 -20.38
N SER A 323 5.85 10.86 -20.95
CA SER A 323 6.71 11.84 -20.28
C SER A 323 6.94 13.07 -21.16
N ILE A 324 7.39 14.17 -20.55
CA ILE A 324 7.79 15.38 -21.24
C ILE A 324 9.29 15.55 -21.03
N ASP A 325 10.05 15.63 -22.10
CA ASP A 325 11.50 15.80 -22.05
C ASP A 325 11.91 17.26 -21.78
N ALA A 326 13.20 17.50 -21.63
CA ALA A 326 13.75 18.85 -21.41
C ALA A 326 13.50 19.83 -22.58
N ASN A 327 13.15 19.35 -23.76
CA ASN A 327 12.81 20.13 -24.94
C ASN A 327 11.30 20.34 -25.13
N ASN A 328 10.49 19.95 -24.13
CA ASN A 328 9.03 19.94 -24.16
C ASN A 328 8.42 18.99 -25.21
N ALA A 329 9.16 17.97 -25.64
CA ALA A 329 8.62 16.92 -26.49
C ALA A 329 7.88 15.87 -25.64
N LEU A 330 6.74 15.41 -26.16
CA LEU A 330 6.04 14.25 -25.58
C LEU A 330 6.77 12.99 -26.02
N ILE A 331 7.18 12.20 -25.05
CA ILE A 331 7.83 10.91 -25.23
C ILE A 331 6.84 9.83 -24.81
N PHE A 332 6.62 8.86 -25.69
CA PHE A 332 5.79 7.69 -25.45
C PHE A 332 6.70 6.47 -25.37
N ASP A 333 6.58 5.70 -24.29
CA ASP A 333 7.43 4.56 -24.02
C ASP A 333 6.59 3.35 -23.58
N GLU A 334 7.20 2.17 -23.47
CA GLU A 334 6.51 0.98 -23.04
C GLU A 334 5.79 1.19 -21.68
N PRO A 335 4.55 0.72 -21.55
CA PRO A 335 3.82 0.78 -20.28
C PRO A 335 4.55 0.05 -19.15
N TRP A 336 4.41 0.58 -17.93
CA TRP A 336 4.97 -0.03 -16.73
C TRP A 336 4.05 -1.04 -16.07
N SER A 337 2.81 -1.16 -16.55
CA SER A 337 1.85 -2.10 -16.01
C SER A 337 2.32 -3.55 -16.18
N ARG A 338 2.05 -4.34 -15.15
CA ARG A 338 2.30 -5.78 -15.08
C ARG A 338 0.97 -6.53 -15.11
N PRO A 339 0.97 -7.82 -15.39
CA PRO A 339 -0.26 -8.61 -15.32
C PRO A 339 -0.98 -8.45 -13.97
N GLY A 340 -2.25 -8.06 -14.03
CA GLY A 340 -3.09 -7.84 -12.84
C GLY A 340 -2.98 -6.45 -12.20
N ASP A 341 -2.13 -5.56 -12.73
CA ASP A 341 -2.12 -4.15 -12.31
C ASP A 341 -3.45 -3.48 -12.67
N TYR A 342 -3.84 -2.49 -11.87
CA TYR A 342 -5.14 -1.84 -12.04
C TYR A 342 -5.16 -0.39 -11.58
N VAL A 343 -6.14 0.34 -12.09
CA VAL A 343 -6.61 1.61 -11.53
C VAL A 343 -8.03 1.39 -10.99
N MET A 344 -8.31 1.96 -9.83
CA MET A 344 -9.64 1.93 -9.24
C MET A 344 -10.14 3.36 -9.01
N PHE A 345 -11.28 3.67 -9.63
CA PHE A 345 -11.99 4.92 -9.44
C PHE A 345 -13.17 4.74 -8.49
N LYS A 346 -13.48 5.77 -7.73
CA LYS A 346 -14.77 5.92 -7.05
C LYS A 346 -15.62 6.87 -7.88
N ALA A 347 -16.81 6.45 -8.27
CA ALA A 347 -17.79 7.32 -8.95
C ALA A 347 -18.35 8.36 -7.95
N LEU A 348 -18.30 9.63 -8.32
CA LEU A 348 -18.81 10.74 -7.51
C LEU A 348 -20.18 11.23 -7.98
N LYS A 349 -20.69 10.63 -9.06
CA LYS A 349 -22.00 10.83 -9.67
C LYS A 349 -22.49 9.52 -10.27
N ASN A 350 -23.75 9.47 -10.73
CA ASN A 350 -24.21 8.43 -11.63
C ASN A 350 -23.58 8.63 -13.01
N LEU A 351 -22.87 7.64 -13.52
CA LEU A 351 -22.06 7.81 -14.73
C LEU A 351 -22.37 6.72 -15.77
N VAL A 352 -22.25 7.12 -17.04
CA VAL A 352 -22.02 6.22 -18.16
C VAL A 352 -20.52 6.23 -18.42
N CYS A 353 -19.86 5.08 -18.21
CA CYS A 353 -18.44 4.90 -18.41
C CYS A 353 -18.16 4.14 -19.69
N VAL A 354 -17.00 4.35 -20.27
CA VAL A 354 -16.47 3.53 -21.37
C VAL A 354 -15.00 3.24 -21.13
N SER A 355 -14.61 1.97 -21.35
CA SER A 355 -13.22 1.52 -21.30
C SER A 355 -12.88 0.79 -22.60
N SER A 356 -11.68 1.03 -23.14
CA SER A 356 -11.15 0.31 -24.30
C SER A 356 -10.07 -0.69 -23.89
N ALA A 357 -9.81 -1.65 -24.77
CA ALA A 357 -8.51 -2.34 -24.86
C ALA A 357 -7.87 -1.85 -26.15
N CYS A 358 -6.97 -0.89 -26.03
CA CYS A 358 -6.41 -0.12 -27.14
C CYS A 358 -5.80 -1.04 -28.22
N PRO A 359 -6.12 -0.82 -29.52
CA PRO A 359 -5.67 -1.67 -30.60
C PRO A 359 -4.27 -1.35 -31.14
N ASP A 360 -3.58 -0.36 -30.57
CA ASP A 360 -2.29 0.09 -31.09
C ASP A 360 -1.24 -1.03 -31.02
N ASP A 361 -0.77 -1.47 -32.17
CA ASP A 361 0.30 -2.45 -32.34
C ASP A 361 1.46 -1.92 -33.23
N VAL A 362 1.44 -0.61 -33.53
CA VAL A 362 2.42 0.03 -34.40
C VAL A 362 3.49 0.79 -33.64
N ASP A 363 3.30 0.98 -32.34
CA ASP A 363 4.28 1.61 -31.44
C ASP A 363 4.37 0.92 -30.08
N ALA A 364 5.07 1.55 -29.13
CA ALA A 364 5.28 0.98 -27.80
C ALA A 364 4.06 1.03 -26.87
N ALA A 365 2.94 1.67 -27.26
CA ALA A 365 1.78 1.96 -26.42
C ALA A 365 1.17 0.72 -25.73
N ASN A 366 1.22 -0.43 -26.37
CA ASN A 366 0.75 -1.72 -25.86
C ASN A 366 1.83 -2.79 -25.84
N GLY A 367 3.11 -2.39 -25.69
CA GLY A 367 4.23 -3.32 -25.77
C GLY A 367 4.28 -4.09 -27.09
N TRP A 368 3.84 -3.47 -28.19
CA TRP A 368 3.78 -4.02 -29.56
C TRP A 368 2.77 -5.18 -29.74
N LYS A 369 1.98 -5.50 -28.73
CA LYS A 369 1.02 -6.61 -28.77
C LYS A 369 -0.20 -6.31 -27.93
N PRO A 370 -1.28 -5.78 -28.51
CA PRO A 370 -2.53 -5.55 -27.78
C PRO A 370 -3.09 -6.79 -27.09
N THR A 371 -3.55 -6.60 -25.88
CA THR A 371 -4.14 -7.62 -25.00
C THR A 371 -5.50 -7.17 -24.46
N ASP A 372 -6.06 -7.89 -23.49
CA ASP A 372 -7.39 -7.65 -22.98
C ASP A 372 -7.37 -6.80 -21.70
N ILE A 373 -8.47 -6.11 -21.46
CA ILE A 373 -8.74 -5.37 -20.21
C ILE A 373 -9.92 -6.04 -19.50
N PHE A 374 -9.92 -6.00 -18.18
CA PHE A 374 -11.01 -6.50 -17.36
C PHE A 374 -11.50 -5.43 -16.40
N VAL A 375 -12.82 -5.24 -16.29
CA VAL A 375 -13.40 -4.24 -15.41
C VAL A 375 -14.27 -4.92 -14.37
N ARG A 376 -14.11 -4.51 -13.10
CA ARG A 376 -15.01 -4.88 -12.00
C ARG A 376 -15.65 -3.65 -11.41
N VAL A 377 -16.94 -3.73 -11.18
CA VAL A 377 -17.69 -2.69 -10.46
C VAL A 377 -18.04 -3.23 -9.08
N TYR A 378 -17.77 -2.45 -8.03
CA TYR A 378 -18.07 -2.80 -6.66
C TYR A 378 -19.00 -1.78 -6.02
N ARG A 379 -19.87 -2.25 -5.12
CA ARG A 379 -20.76 -1.42 -4.31
C ARG A 379 -20.59 -1.77 -2.83
N PRO A 380 -19.52 -1.32 -2.18
CA PRO A 380 -19.25 -1.67 -0.79
C PRO A 380 -20.09 -0.83 0.18
N ASN A 381 -20.40 -1.41 1.34
CA ASN A 381 -21.01 -0.68 2.45
C ASN A 381 -20.03 0.27 3.16
N ARG A 382 -18.72 0.02 3.01
CA ARG A 382 -17.63 0.86 3.53
C ARG A 382 -16.64 1.10 2.39
N PRO A 383 -16.03 2.29 2.28
CA PRO A 383 -15.03 2.53 1.26
C PRO A 383 -13.82 1.61 1.45
N PHE A 384 -13.18 1.23 0.35
CA PHE A 384 -11.89 0.55 0.36
C PHE A 384 -10.80 1.47 0.90
N SER A 385 -9.65 0.91 1.29
CA SER A 385 -8.47 1.70 1.62
C SER A 385 -7.95 2.42 0.36
N LYS A 386 -7.53 3.67 0.53
CA LYS A 386 -6.96 4.49 -0.56
C LYS A 386 -5.46 4.23 -0.66
N GLY A 387 -4.96 4.03 -1.86
CA GLY A 387 -3.54 3.82 -2.07
C GLY A 387 -3.12 4.08 -3.50
N MET A 388 -1.97 4.77 -3.67
CA MET A 388 -1.39 5.09 -4.96
C MET A 388 0.03 4.54 -5.01
N ALA A 389 0.36 3.83 -6.06
CA ALA A 389 1.72 3.34 -6.26
C ALA A 389 2.66 4.48 -6.63
N PHE A 390 3.84 4.45 -6.04
CA PHE A 390 4.96 5.24 -6.49
C PHE A 390 6.03 4.30 -7.04
N ARG A 391 6.36 4.44 -8.31
CA ARG A 391 7.39 3.66 -8.99
C ARG A 391 8.46 4.57 -9.56
N MET A 392 9.71 4.37 -9.17
CA MET A 392 10.86 5.05 -9.77
C MET A 392 11.27 4.43 -11.11
N LYS A 393 11.01 3.13 -11.27
CA LYS A 393 11.35 2.32 -12.45
C LYS A 393 10.26 1.29 -12.71
N ALA A 394 10.20 0.79 -13.95
CA ALA A 394 9.25 -0.24 -14.35
C ALA A 394 9.36 -1.55 -13.54
N ASP A 395 10.55 -1.89 -13.09
CA ASP A 395 10.85 -3.10 -12.31
C ASP A 395 10.68 -2.92 -10.80
N SER A 396 10.37 -1.71 -10.31
CA SER A 396 10.12 -1.47 -8.88
C SER A 396 8.84 -2.15 -8.43
N GLU A 397 8.85 -2.71 -7.21
CA GLU A 397 7.62 -3.21 -6.58
C GLU A 397 6.64 -2.06 -6.33
N PRO A 398 5.34 -2.24 -6.62
CA PRO A 398 4.32 -1.24 -6.33
C PRO A 398 4.05 -1.21 -4.83
N LYS A 399 4.61 -0.23 -4.13
CA LYS A 399 4.22 0.07 -2.75
C LYS A 399 3.08 1.09 -2.81
N LEU A 400 1.91 0.70 -2.31
CA LEU A 400 0.79 1.63 -2.20
C LEU A 400 1.00 2.55 -1.01
N THR A 401 0.67 3.82 -1.21
CA THR A 401 0.58 4.81 -0.12
C THR A 401 -0.53 4.42 0.84
N LYS A 402 -0.38 4.82 2.11
CA LYS A 402 -1.32 4.49 3.19
C LYS A 402 -1.82 5.77 3.87
N GLU A 403 -3.01 5.68 4.42
CA GLU A 403 -3.51 6.68 5.35
C GLU A 403 -2.91 6.43 6.74
N THR A 404 -2.53 7.49 7.45
CA THR A 404 -2.17 7.35 8.86
C THR A 404 -3.41 7.15 9.72
N GLY A 405 -3.26 6.65 10.93
CA GLY A 405 -4.37 6.57 11.88
C GLY A 405 -4.98 7.94 12.24
N PHE A 406 -4.26 9.04 11.99
CA PHE A 406 -4.73 10.41 12.20
C PHE A 406 -5.40 11.01 10.97
N HIS A 407 -5.23 10.41 9.79
CA HIS A 407 -5.75 10.91 8.52
C HIS A 407 -7.27 11.21 8.53
N PRO A 408 -8.15 10.39 9.15
CA PRO A 408 -9.58 10.69 9.21
C PRO A 408 -9.92 12.01 9.91
N ARG A 409 -9.04 12.51 10.75
CA ARG A 409 -9.19 13.82 11.40
C ARG A 409 -8.53 14.92 10.58
N VAL A 410 -7.30 14.68 10.11
CA VAL A 410 -6.50 15.64 9.35
C VAL A 410 -7.21 16.03 8.05
N SER A 411 -7.77 15.06 7.32
CA SER A 411 -8.50 15.28 6.07
C SER A 411 -9.78 16.13 6.19
N LYS A 412 -10.28 16.32 7.42
CA LYS A 412 -11.38 17.29 7.68
C LYS A 412 -10.89 18.72 7.88
N LEU A 413 -9.61 18.92 8.11
CA LEU A 413 -8.99 20.21 8.39
C LEU A 413 -8.25 20.78 7.17
N THR A 414 -7.88 19.92 6.24
CA THR A 414 -7.19 20.30 5.01
C THR A 414 -7.45 19.30 3.88
N GLU A 415 -7.51 19.81 2.67
CA GLU A 415 -7.48 19.03 1.43
C GLU A 415 -6.06 18.94 0.85
N ASN A 416 -5.12 19.71 1.39
CA ASN A 416 -3.73 19.77 0.95
C ASN A 416 -2.93 18.61 1.53
N ILE A 417 -3.12 17.43 0.96
CA ILE A 417 -2.50 16.17 1.36
C ILE A 417 -1.46 15.78 0.31
N ALA A 418 -0.26 15.45 0.75
CA ALA A 418 0.84 14.96 -0.08
C ALA A 418 1.34 13.60 0.39
N GLU A 419 1.93 12.85 -0.53
CA GLU A 419 2.66 11.63 -0.18
C GLU A 419 4.00 12.00 0.46
N TYR A 420 4.30 11.33 1.57
CA TYR A 420 5.61 11.36 2.20
C TYR A 420 5.95 9.99 2.77
N GLN A 421 7.02 9.40 2.28
CA GLN A 421 7.50 8.08 2.74
C GLN A 421 6.42 6.99 2.75
N GLY A 422 5.56 6.99 1.74
CA GLY A 422 4.49 6.01 1.59
C GLY A 422 3.21 6.32 2.38
N PHE A 423 3.11 7.48 3.01
CA PHE A 423 1.92 7.90 3.75
C PHE A 423 1.35 9.22 3.24
N TRP A 424 0.04 9.41 3.43
CA TRP A 424 -0.69 10.62 3.15
C TRP A 424 -0.58 11.57 4.33
N LEU A 425 0.15 12.67 4.19
CA LEU A 425 0.33 13.69 5.22
C LEU A 425 -0.17 15.05 4.75
N ALA A 426 -0.60 15.91 5.68
CA ALA A 426 -0.93 17.29 5.38
C ALA A 426 0.33 18.08 5.00
N SER A 427 0.32 18.72 3.82
CA SER A 427 1.36 19.67 3.40
C SER A 427 1.20 21.02 4.09
N ASN A 428 -0.04 21.48 4.22
CA ASN A 428 -0.45 22.68 4.92
C ASN A 428 -1.92 22.58 5.29
N TYR A 429 -2.40 23.49 6.14
CA TYR A 429 -3.81 23.54 6.54
C TYR A 429 -4.55 24.67 5.83
N ASN A 430 -5.80 24.41 5.45
CA ASN A 430 -6.67 25.41 4.85
C ASN A 430 -6.81 26.62 5.81
N ASN A 431 -6.81 27.82 5.26
CA ASN A 431 -6.96 29.07 6.00
C ASN A 431 -5.83 29.39 7.00
N LEU A 432 -4.76 28.63 7.02
CA LEU A 432 -3.55 28.90 7.77
C LEU A 432 -2.36 29.06 6.82
N GLY A 433 -1.46 29.95 7.14
CA GLY A 433 -0.21 30.12 6.42
C GLY A 433 1.00 29.68 7.27
N ALA A 434 2.12 29.44 6.62
CA ALA A 434 3.36 29.01 7.28
C ALA A 434 3.79 29.95 8.41
N GLN A 435 3.55 31.27 8.28
CA GLN A 435 3.84 32.24 9.32
C GLN A 435 3.02 31.98 10.59
N GLN A 436 1.72 31.75 10.45
CA GLN A 436 0.83 31.51 11.60
C GLN A 436 1.14 30.17 12.29
N GLU A 437 1.50 29.14 11.53
CA GLU A 437 1.95 27.87 12.08
C GLU A 437 3.28 28.01 12.83
N TYR A 438 4.22 28.80 12.27
CA TYR A 438 5.48 29.13 12.93
C TYR A 438 5.25 29.87 14.26
N GLU A 439 4.44 30.92 14.26
CA GLU A 439 4.10 31.70 15.47
C GLU A 439 3.40 30.83 16.52
N ALA A 440 2.51 29.91 16.06
CA ALA A 440 1.89 28.95 16.97
C ALA A 440 2.90 28.02 17.64
N CYS A 441 3.91 27.57 16.90
CA CYS A 441 4.98 26.75 17.44
C CYS A 441 5.81 27.50 18.50
N ARG A 442 6.09 28.79 18.28
CA ARG A 442 6.96 29.61 19.17
C ARG A 442 6.23 30.10 20.42
N GLU A 443 4.95 30.39 20.32
CA GLU A 443 4.21 31.07 21.42
C GLU A 443 3.09 30.20 22.03
N ARG A 444 2.65 29.16 21.33
CA ARG A 444 1.53 28.32 21.74
C ARG A 444 1.89 26.84 21.69
N ALA A 445 1.31 26.10 20.79
CA ALA A 445 1.64 24.71 20.47
C ALA A 445 1.10 24.36 19.08
N ILE A 446 1.81 23.46 18.42
CA ILE A 446 1.39 22.80 17.17
C ILE A 446 1.35 21.29 17.36
N ILE A 447 0.66 20.61 16.46
CA ILE A 447 0.68 19.16 16.35
C ILE A 447 1.06 18.78 14.91
N MET A 448 1.96 17.80 14.79
CA MET A 448 2.43 17.28 13.50
C MET A 448 2.25 15.76 13.48
N ASP A 449 1.76 15.22 12.38
CA ASP A 449 1.72 13.78 12.15
C ASP A 449 3.10 13.31 11.66
N LEU A 450 3.79 12.51 12.46
CA LEU A 450 5.10 11.93 12.17
C LEU A 450 5.02 10.41 11.94
N SER A 451 3.82 9.88 11.67
CA SER A 451 3.61 8.45 11.49
C SER A 451 4.42 7.84 10.35
N ALA A 452 4.78 8.64 9.35
CA ALA A 452 5.59 8.19 8.21
C ALA A 452 7.06 7.91 8.54
N LEU A 453 7.59 8.40 9.67
CA LEU A 453 8.93 8.04 10.11
C LEU A 453 9.02 6.52 10.29
N ARG A 454 10.13 5.94 9.85
CA ARG A 454 10.39 4.52 9.98
C ARG A 454 10.71 4.16 11.41
N LYS A 455 10.16 3.05 11.86
CA LYS A 455 10.35 2.55 13.23
C LYS A 455 10.75 1.09 13.15
N PHE A 456 11.92 0.78 13.69
CA PHE A 456 12.45 -0.58 13.71
C PHE A 456 12.65 -1.02 15.16
N GLU A 457 12.04 -2.14 15.52
CA GLU A 457 12.31 -2.83 16.78
C GLU A 457 13.57 -3.68 16.59
N VAL A 458 14.63 -3.35 17.32
CA VAL A 458 15.91 -4.08 17.33
C VAL A 458 15.97 -4.85 18.64
N ARG A 459 15.76 -6.15 18.59
CA ARG A 459 15.63 -6.98 19.79
C ARG A 459 16.50 -8.22 19.73
N GLY A 460 17.11 -8.56 20.86
CA GLY A 460 17.94 -9.75 21.04
C GLY A 460 19.18 -9.46 21.87
N PRO A 461 19.89 -10.52 22.28
CA PRO A 461 21.06 -10.37 23.19
C PRO A 461 22.16 -9.49 22.61
N ASP A 462 22.28 -9.38 21.28
CA ASP A 462 23.32 -8.58 20.63
C ASP A 462 22.77 -7.25 20.05
N ALA A 463 21.55 -6.82 20.46
CA ALA A 463 20.92 -5.62 19.93
C ALA A 463 21.71 -4.34 20.27
N GLU A 464 22.22 -4.23 21.51
CA GLU A 464 23.06 -3.11 21.93
C GLU A 464 24.34 -3.05 21.09
N GLU A 465 24.97 -4.20 20.86
CA GLU A 465 26.23 -4.28 20.11
C GLU A 465 26.02 -3.91 18.63
N LEU A 466 24.95 -4.38 18.01
CA LEU A 466 24.59 -4.03 16.64
C LEU A 466 24.44 -2.50 16.49
N LEU A 467 23.67 -1.87 17.39
CA LEU A 467 23.48 -0.42 17.36
C LEU A 467 24.76 0.35 17.70
N GLN A 468 25.61 -0.21 18.56
CA GLN A 468 26.91 0.36 18.90
C GLN A 468 27.84 0.48 17.70
N ILE A 469 27.84 -0.50 16.79
CA ILE A 469 28.71 -0.48 15.60
C ILE A 469 28.11 0.29 14.42
N THR A 470 26.78 0.43 14.37
CA THR A 470 26.09 1.10 13.24
C THR A 470 25.79 2.58 13.50
N CYS A 471 25.80 3.01 14.76
CA CYS A 471 25.49 4.38 15.16
C CYS A 471 26.73 5.13 15.65
N THR A 472 26.72 6.47 15.52
CA THR A 472 27.86 7.33 15.93
C THR A 472 27.88 7.63 17.42
N ARG A 473 26.77 7.43 18.14
CA ARG A 473 26.71 7.61 19.61
C ARG A 473 27.10 6.33 20.34
N ASN A 474 27.59 6.50 21.57
CA ASN A 474 27.85 5.36 22.45
C ASN A 474 26.55 4.83 23.05
N ILE A 475 25.99 3.79 22.43
CA ILE A 475 24.72 3.18 22.80
C ILE A 475 24.78 2.49 24.16
N ARG A 476 25.93 1.93 24.52
CA ARG A 476 26.17 1.25 25.81
C ARG A 476 26.01 2.17 27.02
N LYS A 477 26.02 3.52 26.82
CA LYS A 477 25.80 4.51 27.89
C LYS A 477 24.32 4.81 28.13
N LEU A 478 23.40 4.30 27.31
CA LEU A 478 21.98 4.55 27.51
C LEU A 478 21.45 3.73 28.68
N SER A 479 20.67 4.37 29.52
CA SER A 479 19.82 3.70 30.51
C SER A 479 18.45 3.38 29.89
N VAL A 480 17.78 2.37 30.43
CA VAL A 480 16.35 2.08 30.07
C VAL A 480 15.52 3.33 30.31
N GLY A 481 14.59 3.63 29.39
CA GLY A 481 13.80 4.86 29.38
C GLY A 481 14.49 6.07 28.76
N GLN A 482 15.71 5.93 28.29
CA GLN A 482 16.47 7.00 27.63
C GLN A 482 16.35 6.92 26.10
N VAL A 483 16.39 8.11 25.49
CA VAL A 483 16.45 8.32 24.04
C VAL A 483 17.79 9.00 23.71
N VAL A 484 18.34 8.74 22.54
CA VAL A 484 19.50 9.47 22.02
C VAL A 484 19.31 9.75 20.53
N TYR A 485 19.62 10.97 20.12
CA TYR A 485 19.77 11.33 18.72
C TYR A 485 21.16 10.95 18.21
N THR A 486 21.23 10.28 17.07
CA THR A 486 22.46 9.77 16.49
C THR A 486 22.36 9.64 14.98
N ALA A 487 23.48 9.66 14.28
CA ALA A 487 23.57 9.27 12.88
C ALA A 487 23.86 7.76 12.78
N MET A 488 23.33 7.14 11.74
CA MET A 488 23.70 5.82 11.26
C MET A 488 24.55 5.98 10.00
N CYS A 489 25.69 5.30 9.94
CA CYS A 489 26.67 5.51 8.90
C CYS A 489 27.08 4.20 8.22
N TYR A 490 27.50 4.33 6.96
CA TYR A 490 28.27 3.30 6.27
C TYR A 490 29.68 3.18 6.87
N GLU A 491 30.40 2.09 6.56
CA GLU A 491 31.78 1.87 7.06
C GLU A 491 32.76 2.96 6.64
N HIS A 492 32.55 3.57 5.50
CA HIS A 492 33.40 4.68 5.01
C HIS A 492 33.07 6.03 5.65
N GLY A 493 32.15 6.07 6.63
CA GLY A 493 31.76 7.28 7.36
C GLY A 493 30.70 8.15 6.66
N GLY A 494 30.21 7.78 5.50
CA GLY A 494 29.07 8.44 4.86
C GLY A 494 27.80 8.22 5.69
N MET A 495 27.02 9.27 5.94
CA MET A 495 25.76 9.16 6.67
C MET A 495 24.73 8.46 5.80
N LEU A 496 24.11 7.41 6.34
CA LEU A 496 22.98 6.73 5.73
C LEU A 496 21.70 7.48 6.07
N ASP A 497 21.50 7.75 7.35
CA ASP A 497 20.38 8.52 7.88
C ASP A 497 20.69 8.98 9.31
N ASP A 498 19.86 9.87 9.84
CA ASP A 498 19.86 10.24 11.24
C ASP A 498 18.53 9.89 11.91
N GLY A 499 18.54 9.80 13.23
CA GLY A 499 17.35 9.41 13.95
C GLY A 499 17.54 9.30 15.45
N THR A 500 16.60 8.63 16.09
CA THR A 500 16.59 8.44 17.55
C THR A 500 16.58 6.97 17.92
N VAL A 501 17.45 6.60 18.87
CA VAL A 501 17.46 5.29 19.51
C VAL A 501 16.79 5.40 20.87
N PHE A 502 15.77 4.61 21.10
CA PHE A 502 15.07 4.43 22.37
C PHE A 502 15.55 3.12 23.01
N LYS A 503 16.05 3.16 24.23
CA LYS A 503 16.35 1.93 25.00
C LYS A 503 15.11 1.51 25.78
N MET A 504 14.38 0.53 25.24
CA MET A 504 13.14 0.02 25.82
C MET A 504 13.39 -0.92 27.00
N THR A 505 14.32 -1.87 26.82
CA THR A 505 14.88 -2.78 27.82
C THR A 505 16.38 -2.96 27.54
N ASP A 506 17.06 -3.84 28.26
CA ASP A 506 18.48 -4.11 28.02
C ASP A 506 18.74 -4.82 26.69
N ASP A 507 17.75 -5.53 26.15
CA ASP A 507 17.83 -6.31 24.91
C ASP A 507 16.81 -5.86 23.84
N ASN A 508 16.14 -4.73 24.07
CA ASN A 508 15.13 -4.19 23.15
C ASN A 508 15.31 -2.70 22.94
N PHE A 509 15.55 -2.31 21.70
CA PHE A 509 15.72 -0.93 21.27
C PHE A 509 14.76 -0.61 20.13
N ARG A 510 14.38 0.67 20.02
CA ARG A 510 13.63 1.17 18.88
C ARG A 510 14.47 2.23 18.16
N TRP A 511 14.71 2.01 16.87
CA TRP A 511 15.31 2.96 15.97
C TRP A 511 14.22 3.70 15.18
N ILE A 512 14.19 5.02 15.26
CA ILE A 512 13.25 5.87 14.51
C ILE A 512 14.05 6.77 13.59
N CYS A 513 13.75 6.73 12.28
CA CYS A 513 14.51 7.42 11.23
C CYS A 513 13.62 7.78 10.03
N GLY A 514 14.19 8.34 8.98
CA GLY A 514 13.50 8.68 7.74
C GLY A 514 13.56 7.59 6.67
N ASP A 515 14.63 6.79 6.60
CA ASP A 515 14.90 5.90 5.48
C ASP A 515 14.63 4.43 5.82
N GLU A 516 13.81 3.76 4.99
CA GLU A 516 13.51 2.32 5.10
C GLU A 516 14.77 1.45 5.02
N TYR A 517 15.78 1.87 4.27
CA TYR A 517 17.02 1.12 4.10
C TYR A 517 17.82 0.94 5.41
N CYS A 518 17.58 1.78 6.42
CA CYS A 518 18.18 1.57 7.73
C CYS A 518 17.88 0.18 8.32
N GLY A 519 16.66 -0.33 8.10
CA GLY A 519 16.30 -1.67 8.53
C GLY A 519 17.09 -2.75 7.80
N GLU A 520 17.28 -2.62 6.49
CA GLU A 520 18.08 -3.54 5.68
C GLU A 520 19.55 -3.50 6.11
N TRP A 521 20.10 -2.29 6.29
CA TRP A 521 21.45 -2.11 6.75
C TRP A 521 21.71 -2.80 8.11
N LEU A 522 20.79 -2.65 9.05
CA LEU A 522 20.88 -3.34 10.34
C LEU A 522 20.86 -4.87 10.18
N ARG A 523 20.01 -5.42 9.28
CA ARG A 523 19.96 -6.86 8.99
C ARG A 523 21.24 -7.37 8.33
N GLU A 524 21.79 -6.61 7.39
CA GLU A 524 23.06 -6.93 6.73
C GLU A 524 24.19 -6.98 7.76
N LYS A 525 24.32 -5.97 8.64
CA LYS A 525 25.34 -5.92 9.68
C LYS A 525 25.15 -7.00 10.75
N ALA A 526 23.92 -7.31 11.14
CA ALA A 526 23.64 -8.40 12.05
C ALA A 526 24.10 -9.76 11.47
N LYS A 527 23.84 -9.98 10.17
CA LYS A 527 24.29 -11.20 9.46
C LYS A 527 25.81 -11.25 9.32
N GLU A 528 26.44 -10.15 8.93
CA GLU A 528 27.90 -10.04 8.76
C GLU A 528 28.67 -10.39 10.06
N HIS A 529 28.19 -9.87 11.19
CA HIS A 529 28.77 -10.10 12.50
C HIS A 529 28.22 -11.33 13.23
N ASN A 530 27.30 -12.07 12.61
CA ASN A 530 26.63 -13.23 13.19
C ASN A 530 25.94 -12.92 14.54
N TYR A 531 25.34 -11.73 14.65
CA TYR A 531 24.63 -11.29 15.85
C TYR A 531 23.25 -11.95 15.97
N LYS A 532 22.86 -12.29 17.19
CA LYS A 532 21.52 -12.82 17.52
C LYS A 532 20.57 -11.67 17.80
N VAL A 533 20.06 -11.07 16.73
CA VAL A 533 19.08 -9.99 16.76
C VAL A 533 17.97 -10.20 15.75
N TRP A 534 16.83 -9.60 16.04
CA TRP A 534 15.69 -9.51 15.15
C TRP A 534 15.36 -8.05 14.93
N ILE A 535 15.31 -7.62 13.68
CA ILE A 535 14.99 -6.26 13.26
C ILE A 535 13.65 -6.30 12.54
N LYS A 536 12.60 -5.78 13.19
CA LYS A 536 11.24 -5.78 12.66
C LYS A 536 10.74 -4.37 12.47
N SER A 537 10.12 -4.09 11.32
CA SER A 537 9.44 -2.83 11.10
C SER A 537 8.17 -2.75 11.95
N SER A 538 8.02 -1.71 12.74
CA SER A 538 6.81 -1.37 13.48
C SER A 538 6.10 -0.13 12.93
N THR A 539 6.53 0.38 11.80
CA THR A 539 6.01 1.62 11.19
C THR A 539 4.49 1.57 11.01
N ASP A 540 3.97 0.49 10.46
CA ASP A 540 2.53 0.34 10.20
C ASP A 540 1.68 0.08 11.47
N ASN A 541 2.33 -0.33 12.56
CA ASN A 541 1.65 -0.67 13.82
C ASN A 541 1.85 0.38 14.91
N LEU A 542 2.70 1.37 14.68
CA LEU A 542 3.05 2.41 15.65
C LEU A 542 3.10 3.77 14.97
N HIS A 543 2.00 4.51 15.07
CA HIS A 543 1.89 5.86 14.58
C HIS A 543 2.20 6.87 15.68
N ASN A 544 2.70 8.05 15.31
CA ASN A 544 3.00 9.08 16.30
C ASN A 544 2.66 10.48 15.80
N VAL A 545 2.27 11.30 16.77
CA VAL A 545 2.16 12.74 16.61
C VAL A 545 3.18 13.45 17.51
N SER A 546 3.68 14.56 17.02
CA SER A 546 4.56 15.47 17.74
C SER A 546 3.77 16.70 18.17
N VAL A 547 3.76 17.02 19.47
CA VAL A 547 3.12 18.21 20.04
C VAL A 547 4.22 19.13 20.52
N GLN A 548 4.42 20.25 19.84
CA GLN A 548 5.57 21.15 20.03
C GLN A 548 5.13 22.57 20.35
N GLY A 549 5.88 23.25 21.19
CA GLY A 549 5.67 24.62 21.61
C GLY A 549 5.55 24.77 23.12
N PRO A 550 5.66 26.00 23.68
CA PRO A 550 5.73 26.26 25.11
C PRO A 550 4.50 25.76 25.90
N LYS A 551 3.32 25.66 25.27
CA LYS A 551 2.09 25.18 25.90
C LYS A 551 1.87 23.66 25.76
N SER A 552 2.76 22.93 25.10
CA SER A 552 2.60 21.48 24.85
C SER A 552 2.42 20.68 26.15
N ARG A 553 3.22 20.92 27.18
CA ARG A 553 3.11 20.26 28.48
C ARG A 553 1.78 20.56 29.16
N GLU A 554 1.32 21.79 29.10
CA GLU A 554 0.06 22.20 29.72
C GLU A 554 -1.14 21.52 29.07
N ILE A 555 -1.11 21.36 27.76
CA ILE A 555 -2.14 20.63 27.01
C ILE A 555 -2.11 19.15 27.37
N LEU A 556 -0.96 18.52 27.23
CA LEU A 556 -0.80 17.07 27.34
C LEU A 556 -1.04 16.54 28.77
N LYS A 557 -0.67 17.30 29.82
CA LYS A 557 -0.93 16.88 31.22
C LYS A 557 -2.43 16.68 31.53
N LYS A 558 -3.33 17.23 30.72
CA LYS A 558 -4.78 17.09 30.90
C LYS A 558 -5.31 15.74 30.40
N ILE A 559 -4.56 15.08 29.51
CA ILE A 559 -5.02 13.89 28.79
C ILE A 559 -4.06 12.71 28.89
N ILE A 560 -2.83 12.90 29.35
CA ILE A 560 -1.84 11.83 29.54
C ILE A 560 -1.83 11.41 31.00
N TRP A 561 -2.13 10.16 31.25
CA TRP A 561 -2.01 9.50 32.55
C TRP A 561 -0.80 8.56 32.53
N THR A 562 0.05 8.64 33.56
CA THR A 562 1.20 7.74 33.73
C THR A 562 1.05 6.87 34.95
N PRO A 563 1.35 5.56 34.89
CA PRO A 563 1.36 4.68 36.06
C PRO A 563 2.35 5.19 37.13
N PRO A 564 2.12 4.92 38.43
CA PRO A 564 2.99 5.39 39.51
C PRO A 564 4.47 4.98 39.41
N HIS A 565 4.75 3.87 38.73
CA HIS A 565 6.12 3.37 38.50
C HIS A 565 6.81 3.98 37.26
N GLN A 566 6.10 4.81 36.52
CA GLN A 566 6.61 5.55 35.35
C GLN A 566 6.80 7.02 35.72
N THR A 567 7.75 7.67 35.05
CA THR A 567 7.95 9.12 35.23
C THR A 567 6.73 9.87 34.70
N SER A 568 6.19 10.78 35.49
CA SER A 568 5.04 11.60 35.07
C SER A 568 5.42 12.49 33.87
N LEU A 569 4.43 12.89 33.07
CA LEU A 569 4.66 13.84 31.96
C LEU A 569 5.32 15.14 32.44
N THR A 570 4.98 15.60 33.65
CA THR A 570 5.51 16.83 34.22
C THR A 570 6.99 16.72 34.56
N ASP A 571 7.40 15.56 35.07
CA ASP A 571 8.77 15.29 35.54
C ASP A 571 9.64 14.66 34.45
N LEU A 572 9.06 14.33 33.30
CA LEU A 572 9.78 13.71 32.19
C LEU A 572 10.89 14.62 31.69
N GLU A 573 12.12 14.15 31.83
CA GLU A 573 13.32 14.88 31.40
C GLU A 573 13.50 14.85 29.89
N TRP A 574 14.30 15.73 29.37
CA TRP A 574 14.66 15.81 27.96
C TRP A 574 15.34 14.52 27.49
N PHE A 575 14.96 14.01 26.33
CA PHE A 575 15.40 12.73 25.78
C PHE A 575 15.12 11.53 26.72
N ARG A 576 13.96 11.57 27.35
CA ARG A 576 13.38 10.46 28.11
C ARG A 576 11.99 10.13 27.60
N PHE A 577 11.54 8.91 27.84
CA PHE A 577 10.17 8.48 27.53
C PHE A 577 9.53 7.76 28.71
N SER A 578 8.21 7.70 28.71
CA SER A 578 7.39 6.95 29.65
C SER A 578 6.32 6.17 28.93
N ILE A 579 5.97 5.02 29.46
CA ILE A 579 4.76 4.30 29.07
C ILE A 579 3.57 4.92 29.80
N ALA A 580 2.58 5.29 29.04
CA ALA A 580 1.43 6.08 29.53
C ALA A 580 0.10 5.53 28.98
N ARG A 581 -0.97 6.18 29.36
CA ARG A 581 -2.31 5.92 28.83
C ARG A 581 -3.05 7.22 28.59
N LEU A 582 -4.06 7.17 27.73
CA LEU A 582 -4.95 8.30 27.49
C LEU A 582 -5.95 8.41 28.67
N ASN A 583 -5.97 9.55 29.32
CA ASN A 583 -6.85 9.97 30.40
C ASN A 583 -6.78 9.12 31.70
N THR A 584 -6.91 7.80 31.64
CA THR A 584 -7.06 6.92 32.81
C THR A 584 -6.31 5.61 32.66
N LEU A 585 -6.25 4.82 33.73
CA LEU A 585 -5.64 3.48 33.72
C LEU A 585 -6.18 2.56 32.62
N ASP A 586 -7.47 2.63 32.32
CA ASP A 586 -8.14 1.82 31.29
C ASP A 586 -8.10 2.47 29.90
N GLY A 587 -7.43 3.63 29.79
CA GLY A 587 -7.30 4.35 28.53
C GLY A 587 -6.39 3.69 27.53
N VAL A 588 -6.36 4.24 26.31
CA VAL A 588 -5.51 3.77 25.22
C VAL A 588 -4.04 3.72 25.66
N PRO A 589 -3.34 2.59 25.45
CA PRO A 589 -1.91 2.50 25.68
C PRO A 589 -1.13 3.47 24.81
N LEU A 590 -0.21 4.21 25.40
CA LEU A 590 0.63 5.22 24.75
C LEU A 590 2.08 5.07 25.20
N MET A 591 3.01 5.50 24.36
CA MET A 591 4.35 5.87 24.76
C MET A 591 4.50 7.38 24.54
N VAL A 592 5.05 8.08 25.50
CA VAL A 592 5.28 9.52 25.43
C VAL A 592 6.76 9.79 25.64
N SER A 593 7.41 10.46 24.70
CA SER A 593 8.80 10.92 24.83
C SER A 593 8.87 12.44 24.87
N ARG A 594 9.82 12.97 25.63
CA ARG A 594 10.16 14.39 25.58
C ARG A 594 11.25 14.62 24.55
N THR A 595 10.83 14.52 23.30
CA THR A 595 11.63 14.70 22.08
C THR A 595 10.92 15.65 21.13
N GLY A 596 11.62 16.14 20.12
CA GLY A 596 11.07 17.00 19.10
C GLY A 596 12.18 17.60 18.22
N TYR A 597 11.79 18.24 17.13
CA TYR A 597 12.69 18.77 16.11
C TYR A 597 12.53 20.27 15.86
N THR A 598 11.79 20.97 16.74
CA THR A 598 11.46 22.40 16.58
C THR A 598 12.35 23.34 17.40
N GLY A 599 13.16 22.80 18.30
CA GLY A 599 13.92 23.59 19.29
C GLY A 599 13.07 24.11 20.45
N GLU A 600 11.75 23.83 20.44
CA GLU A 600 10.81 24.19 21.50
C GLU A 600 10.57 23.03 22.47
N LEU A 601 9.92 23.33 23.61
CA LEU A 601 9.39 22.29 24.48
C LEU A 601 8.42 21.42 23.69
N GLY A 602 8.65 20.13 23.66
CA GLY A 602 7.83 19.24 22.87
C GLY A 602 7.80 17.80 23.36
N TYR A 603 6.81 17.08 22.87
CA TYR A 603 6.59 15.67 23.16
C TYR A 603 6.15 14.94 21.90
N GLU A 604 6.59 13.71 21.76
CA GLU A 604 6.07 12.78 20.75
C GLU A 604 5.25 11.69 21.43
N ILE A 605 4.09 11.39 20.85
CA ILE A 605 3.11 10.47 21.44
C ILE A 605 2.85 9.38 20.43
N PHE A 606 3.11 8.14 20.83
CA PHE A 606 3.03 6.95 20.01
C PHE A 606 1.83 6.10 20.43
N CYS A 607 1.07 5.63 19.46
CA CYS A 607 -0.05 4.71 19.66
C CYS A 607 -0.23 3.78 18.44
N HIS A 608 -1.00 2.71 18.63
CA HIS A 608 -1.46 1.89 17.51
C HIS A 608 -2.40 2.72 16.60
N PRO A 609 -2.31 2.60 15.25
CA PRO A 609 -3.12 3.39 14.32
C PRO A 609 -4.63 3.27 14.56
N SER A 610 -5.14 2.10 14.95
CA SER A 610 -6.55 1.91 15.27
C SER A 610 -7.03 2.75 16.49
N LYS A 611 -6.11 3.21 17.32
CA LYS A 611 -6.37 4.05 18.50
C LYS A 611 -6.12 5.54 18.26
N ALA A 612 -5.49 5.87 17.16
CA ALA A 612 -5.17 7.25 16.80
C ALA A 612 -6.39 8.19 16.74
N PRO A 613 -7.59 7.77 16.26
CA PRO A 613 -8.77 8.63 16.31
C PRO A 613 -9.17 9.10 17.72
N GLN A 614 -8.91 8.28 18.76
CA GLN A 614 -9.18 8.65 20.15
C GLN A 614 -8.15 9.65 20.67
N LEU A 615 -6.88 9.49 20.29
CA LEU A 615 -5.81 10.44 20.60
C LEU A 615 -5.99 11.76 19.83
N SER A 616 -6.52 11.72 18.63
CA SER A 616 -6.69 12.89 17.76
C SER A 616 -7.68 13.94 18.30
N LEU A 617 -8.40 13.65 19.40
CA LEU A 617 -9.18 14.64 20.14
C LEU A 617 -8.31 15.79 20.70
N ILE A 618 -6.99 15.63 20.71
CA ILE A 618 -6.01 16.70 21.03
C ILE A 618 -6.10 17.87 20.04
N HIS A 619 -6.58 17.65 18.81
CA HIS A 619 -6.76 18.67 17.78
C HIS A 619 -7.95 19.62 18.03
N ILE A 620 -8.62 19.56 19.16
CA ILE A 620 -9.76 20.43 19.49
C ILE A 620 -9.32 21.66 20.25
#